data_120496ee20a641847174b94be1cfdd2e
#
_entry.id   120496ee20a641847174b94be1cfdd2e
#
_cell.length_a   1.000
_cell.length_b   1.000
_cell.length_c   1.000
_cell.angle_alpha   90.00
_cell.angle_beta   90.00
_cell.angle_gamma   90.00
#
_symmetry.space_group_name_H-M   'P 1'
#
loop_
_entity.id
_entity.type
_entity.pdbx_description
1 polymer ?
#
loop_
_entity_poly.entity_id
_entity_poly.type
_entity_poly.pdbx_seq_one_letter_code
_entity_poly.pdbx_strand_id
1 'polypeptide(L)'
;MDILTLLISRVNDVLWTYILIIMLLECAFWFTFKTNFVQFRMIREMIRLLGDSTGKTEGREHHISSFQAFAVSIASRVGTGNLAGVATAITLGGPGAVFWMWVIALLGASSAFIESTLAQLYKVHGHNSFVGGPAYYMKKGLKQPWMGVLFAFLLIFTFGFAFNSVQSNTICAAFEEAFNIPPSLMGVILTSLTLIIIFGGIQRIAKVSSIIVPVMALGYIFLSLFIVIVNAKHLPEVIELIIANAFGWEQALSGGIGMALMQGIKRGLFSNEAGMGSAPNVAASADVTHPVKQGLIQTLGVFTDTLVICTCTAFIILFSGVASTKEANGIKLTQMALNNEIGNIGTIYVAVAILFFAYSSILGNYYYGEANVRYITHRKWAIPIYRIAVGGMVMFGALASLELAWSLADMAMGFMTICNLIAITLLGKYAFRLLEDYRIQKRNGVKNPVFTKDRMKDIENDLECW
;
A
#
# COMPACT_ATOMS: atom_id res chain seq x y z
N MET A 1 -15.39 12.08 23.93
CA MET A 1 -14.87 12.10 22.53
C MET A 1 -14.45 13.52 22.24
N ASP A 2 -13.18 13.77 21.97
CA ASP A 2 -12.68 15.12 21.73
C ASP A 2 -13.32 15.71 20.45
N ILE A 3 -13.57 17.02 20.44
CA ILE A 3 -14.18 17.74 19.29
C ILE A 3 -13.42 17.39 18.00
N LEU A 4 -12.11 17.25 18.07
CA LEU A 4 -11.27 16.89 16.93
C LEU A 4 -11.64 15.50 16.37
N THR A 5 -11.79 14.49 17.21
CA THR A 5 -12.15 13.12 16.77
C THR A 5 -13.53 13.11 16.14
N LEU A 6 -14.49 13.87 16.68
CA LEU A 6 -15.83 13.99 16.11
C LEU A 6 -15.82 14.66 14.73
N LEU A 7 -15.02 15.72 14.55
CA LEU A 7 -14.90 16.40 13.26
C LEU A 7 -14.27 15.46 12.19
N ILE A 8 -13.19 14.77 12.56
CA ILE A 8 -12.53 13.80 11.67
C ILE A 8 -13.48 12.68 11.29
N SER A 9 -14.27 12.15 12.24
CA SER A 9 -15.25 11.09 11.96
C SER A 9 -16.30 11.56 10.96
N ARG A 10 -16.89 12.74 11.12
CA ARG A 10 -17.86 13.29 10.17
C ARG A 10 -17.29 13.48 8.77
N VAL A 11 -16.06 13.96 8.66
CA VAL A 11 -15.38 14.08 7.37
C VAL A 11 -15.20 12.71 6.74
N ASN A 12 -14.76 11.72 7.51
CA ASN A 12 -14.63 10.34 7.06
C ASN A 12 -15.96 9.75 6.57
N ASP A 13 -17.06 9.98 7.29
CA ASP A 13 -18.37 9.47 6.89
C ASP A 13 -18.78 10.01 5.52
N VAL A 14 -18.59 11.30 5.26
CA VAL A 14 -18.91 11.88 3.95
C VAL A 14 -17.97 11.36 2.87
N LEU A 15 -16.67 11.34 3.13
CA LEU A 15 -15.65 10.91 2.16
C LEU A 15 -15.86 9.45 1.74
N TRP A 16 -16.03 8.54 2.69
CA TRP A 16 -16.09 7.11 2.41
C TRP A 16 -17.45 6.64 1.96
N THR A 17 -18.54 7.16 2.53
CA THR A 17 -19.88 6.71 2.17
C THR A 17 -20.33 7.19 0.80
N TYR A 18 -20.00 8.45 0.42
CA TYR A 18 -20.61 9.08 -0.75
C TYR A 18 -19.62 9.33 -1.90
N ILE A 19 -18.33 9.43 -1.64
CA ILE A 19 -17.37 9.88 -2.66
C ILE A 19 -16.41 8.76 -3.06
N LEU A 20 -15.62 8.28 -2.12
CA LEU A 20 -14.47 7.42 -2.41
C LEU A 20 -14.84 6.05 -2.94
N ILE A 21 -15.84 5.40 -2.35
CA ILE A 21 -16.26 4.05 -2.78
C ILE A 21 -16.70 4.10 -4.25
N ILE A 22 -17.52 5.10 -4.61
CA ILE A 22 -18.00 5.27 -5.98
C ILE A 22 -16.84 5.53 -6.92
N MET A 23 -15.99 6.53 -6.62
CA MET A 23 -14.84 6.87 -7.46
C MET A 23 -13.85 5.70 -7.63
N LEU A 24 -13.56 4.97 -6.56
CA LEU A 24 -12.66 3.80 -6.61
C LEU A 24 -13.22 2.70 -7.51
N LEU A 25 -14.50 2.37 -7.36
CA LEU A 25 -15.13 1.34 -8.17
C LEU A 25 -15.27 1.77 -9.63
N GLU A 26 -15.71 2.99 -9.90
CA GLU A 26 -15.82 3.52 -11.28
C GLU A 26 -14.47 3.52 -11.98
N CYS A 27 -13.42 4.05 -11.34
CA CYS A 27 -12.07 4.06 -11.90
C CYS A 27 -11.54 2.64 -12.12
N ALA A 28 -11.72 1.74 -11.14
CA ALA A 28 -11.26 0.38 -11.22
C ALA A 28 -11.95 -0.40 -12.35
N PHE A 29 -13.26 -0.26 -12.53
CA PHE A 29 -14.00 -0.83 -13.65
C PHE A 29 -13.55 -0.21 -14.97
N TRP A 30 -13.51 1.11 -15.06
CA TRP A 30 -13.07 1.82 -16.27
C TRP A 30 -11.70 1.37 -16.75
N PHE A 31 -10.70 1.35 -15.86
CA PHE A 31 -9.36 0.91 -16.21
C PHE A 31 -9.28 -0.57 -16.54
N THR A 32 -9.99 -1.43 -15.83
CA THR A 32 -10.05 -2.86 -16.11
C THR A 32 -10.54 -3.12 -17.54
N PHE A 33 -11.65 -2.48 -17.94
CA PHE A 33 -12.18 -2.64 -19.30
C PHE A 33 -11.27 -2.01 -20.36
N LYS A 34 -10.75 -0.80 -20.14
CA LYS A 34 -9.88 -0.10 -21.10
C LYS A 34 -8.54 -0.78 -21.32
N THR A 35 -8.02 -1.46 -20.31
CA THR A 35 -6.77 -2.24 -20.42
C THR A 35 -7.00 -3.68 -20.87
N ASN A 36 -8.26 -4.06 -21.16
CA ASN A 36 -8.64 -5.44 -21.47
C ASN A 36 -8.16 -6.41 -20.38
N PHE A 37 -8.48 -6.12 -19.12
CA PHE A 37 -8.16 -6.99 -17.99
C PHE A 37 -6.64 -7.27 -17.84
N VAL A 38 -5.81 -6.23 -17.96
CA VAL A 38 -4.34 -6.35 -17.92
C VAL A 38 -3.86 -7.09 -16.67
N GLN A 39 -4.50 -6.84 -15.53
CA GLN A 39 -4.16 -7.44 -14.25
C GLN A 39 -4.28 -8.97 -14.22
N PHE A 40 -5.14 -9.56 -15.06
CA PHE A 40 -5.29 -11.02 -15.16
C PHE A 40 -4.51 -11.58 -16.34
N ARG A 41 -4.55 -10.93 -17.49
CA ARG A 41 -3.97 -11.46 -18.73
C ARG A 41 -2.45 -11.46 -18.74
N MET A 42 -1.82 -10.57 -17.95
CA MET A 42 -0.36 -10.40 -17.96
C MET A 42 0.33 -10.92 -16.70
N ILE A 43 -0.33 -11.77 -15.90
CA ILE A 43 0.25 -12.33 -14.66
C ILE A 43 1.60 -13.03 -14.93
N ARG A 44 1.70 -13.83 -15.98
CA ARG A 44 2.97 -14.50 -16.32
C ARG A 44 4.09 -13.50 -16.63
N GLU A 45 3.74 -12.40 -17.28
CA GLU A 45 4.70 -11.33 -17.58
C GLU A 45 5.09 -10.57 -16.32
N MET A 46 4.15 -10.32 -15.39
CA MET A 46 4.43 -9.69 -14.10
C MET A 46 5.47 -10.49 -13.30
N ILE A 47 5.28 -11.81 -13.22
CA ILE A 47 6.23 -12.71 -12.53
C ILE A 47 7.58 -12.71 -13.23
N ARG A 48 7.61 -12.78 -14.57
CA ARG A 48 8.85 -12.73 -15.34
C ARG A 48 9.65 -11.46 -15.08
N LEU A 49 8.96 -10.32 -14.96
CA LEU A 49 9.57 -9.01 -14.78
C LEU A 49 10.23 -8.82 -13.40
N LEU A 50 9.89 -9.61 -12.39
CA LEU A 50 10.61 -9.58 -11.11
C LEU A 50 12.08 -9.97 -11.26
N GLY A 51 12.38 -10.88 -12.20
CA GLY A 51 13.76 -11.28 -12.53
C GLY A 51 14.41 -10.46 -13.64
N ASP A 52 13.73 -9.42 -14.15
CA ASP A 52 14.25 -8.61 -15.26
C ASP A 52 15.31 -7.61 -14.80
N SER A 53 16.54 -7.83 -15.26
CA SER A 53 17.69 -6.94 -15.00
C SER A 53 18.01 -6.01 -16.18
N THR A 54 17.15 -5.94 -17.21
CA THR A 54 17.40 -5.23 -18.48
C THR A 54 17.29 -3.71 -18.41
N GLY A 55 17.45 -3.10 -17.26
CA GLY A 55 17.52 -1.64 -17.11
C GLY A 55 18.89 -1.13 -16.75
N LYS A 56 19.89 -1.99 -16.62
CA LYS A 56 21.25 -1.56 -16.28
C LYS A 56 21.89 -0.87 -17.47
N THR A 57 21.77 0.45 -17.52
CA THR A 57 22.59 1.27 -18.43
C THR A 57 24.04 1.15 -17.96
N GLU A 58 24.91 0.61 -18.81
CA GLU A 58 26.33 0.47 -18.51
C GLU A 58 26.91 1.84 -18.07
N GLY A 59 27.58 1.86 -16.94
CA GLY A 59 28.29 3.04 -16.43
C GLY A 59 27.59 3.90 -15.39
N ARG A 60 26.40 3.53 -14.87
CA ARG A 60 25.73 4.24 -13.77
C ARG A 60 25.63 3.36 -12.52
N GLU A 61 26.47 3.61 -11.53
CA GLU A 61 26.62 2.79 -10.30
C GLU A 61 25.42 2.81 -9.32
N HIS A 62 24.39 3.65 -9.57
CA HIS A 62 23.34 3.91 -8.57
C HIS A 62 21.89 3.77 -9.09
N HIS A 63 21.64 2.83 -10.01
CA HIS A 63 20.28 2.57 -10.50
C HIS A 63 19.50 1.61 -9.60
N ILE A 64 18.26 1.99 -9.29
CA ILE A 64 17.31 1.11 -8.59
C ILE A 64 16.74 0.10 -9.59
N SER A 65 16.95 -1.20 -9.32
CA SER A 65 16.38 -2.26 -10.16
C SER A 65 14.86 -2.37 -10.00
N SER A 66 14.21 -3.02 -10.97
CA SER A 66 12.78 -3.33 -10.90
C SER A 66 12.40 -4.08 -9.61
N PHE A 67 13.23 -5.05 -9.20
CA PHE A 67 13.00 -5.80 -7.96
C PHE A 67 13.19 -4.94 -6.70
N GLN A 68 14.20 -4.05 -6.69
CA GLN A 68 14.39 -3.14 -5.56
C GLN A 68 13.21 -2.17 -5.41
N ALA A 69 12.71 -1.60 -6.52
CA ALA A 69 11.52 -0.75 -6.49
C ALA A 69 10.29 -1.52 -6.02
N PHE A 70 10.11 -2.77 -6.47
CA PHE A 70 9.07 -3.65 -5.99
C PHE A 70 9.20 -3.92 -4.48
N ALA A 71 10.39 -4.26 -4.00
CA ALA A 71 10.62 -4.55 -2.58
C ALA A 71 10.34 -3.34 -1.68
N VAL A 72 10.72 -2.12 -2.09
CA VAL A 72 10.40 -0.90 -1.35
C VAL A 72 8.89 -0.63 -1.35
N SER A 73 8.22 -0.86 -2.48
CA SER A 73 6.78 -0.71 -2.59
C SER A 73 6.03 -1.74 -1.72
N ILE A 74 6.47 -2.99 -1.70
CA ILE A 74 5.92 -4.02 -0.82
C ILE A 74 6.22 -3.70 0.65
N ALA A 75 7.40 -3.16 0.96
CA ALA A 75 7.74 -2.73 2.33
C ALA A 75 6.79 -1.68 2.89
N SER A 76 6.33 -0.74 2.05
CA SER A 76 5.32 0.26 2.45
C SER A 76 3.94 -0.39 2.68
N ARG A 77 3.51 -1.23 1.74
CA ARG A 77 2.18 -1.87 1.73
C ARG A 77 2.01 -2.90 2.83
N VAL A 78 2.98 -3.83 2.94
CA VAL A 78 2.91 -4.94 3.90
C VAL A 78 3.28 -4.45 5.29
N GLY A 79 2.28 -4.09 6.06
CA GLY A 79 2.42 -3.48 7.37
C GLY A 79 1.20 -3.72 8.27
N THR A 80 0.84 -2.69 9.00
CA THR A 80 -0.34 -2.70 9.87
C THR A 80 -1.64 -3.06 9.11
N GLY A 81 -1.77 -2.66 7.84
CA GLY A 81 -2.94 -2.97 7.02
C GLY A 81 -3.24 -4.45 6.91
N ASN A 82 -2.22 -5.26 6.74
CA ASN A 82 -2.38 -6.71 6.52
C ASN A 82 -2.75 -7.49 7.80
N LEU A 83 -2.34 -7.03 8.96
CA LEU A 83 -2.61 -7.72 10.23
C LEU A 83 -3.74 -7.02 10.99
N ALA A 84 -3.52 -5.80 11.47
CA ALA A 84 -4.49 -5.05 12.23
C ALA A 84 -5.63 -4.49 11.38
N GLY A 85 -5.37 -4.11 10.12
CA GLY A 85 -6.38 -3.61 9.19
C GLY A 85 -7.40 -4.69 8.82
N VAL A 86 -6.96 -5.91 8.53
CA VAL A 86 -7.84 -7.07 8.27
C VAL A 86 -8.67 -7.39 9.51
N ALA A 87 -8.05 -7.43 10.68
CA ALA A 87 -8.75 -7.63 11.95
C ALA A 87 -9.83 -6.57 12.18
N THR A 88 -9.51 -5.29 11.94
CA THR A 88 -10.46 -4.18 12.04
C THR A 88 -11.59 -4.31 11.01
N ALA A 89 -11.29 -4.73 9.76
CA ALA A 89 -12.30 -4.97 8.75
C ALA A 89 -13.31 -6.05 9.18
N ILE A 90 -12.81 -7.15 9.73
CA ILE A 90 -13.64 -8.25 10.23
C ILE A 90 -14.45 -7.82 11.45
N THR A 91 -13.86 -7.09 12.40
CA THR A 91 -14.55 -6.63 13.62
C THR A 91 -15.70 -5.66 13.29
N LEU A 92 -15.46 -4.69 12.39
CA LEU A 92 -16.42 -3.63 12.08
C LEU A 92 -17.37 -3.98 10.93
N GLY A 93 -16.89 -4.69 9.93
CA GLY A 93 -17.62 -5.04 8.71
C GLY A 93 -18.09 -6.49 8.66
N GLY A 94 -17.71 -7.32 9.64
CA GLY A 94 -17.95 -8.75 9.61
C GLY A 94 -17.03 -9.51 8.64
N PRO A 95 -17.15 -10.86 8.61
CA PRO A 95 -16.37 -11.70 7.68
C PRO A 95 -16.50 -11.30 6.21
N GLY A 96 -17.66 -10.78 5.81
CA GLY A 96 -17.93 -10.30 4.44
C GLY A 96 -17.02 -9.16 3.97
N ALA A 97 -16.39 -8.42 4.90
CA ALA A 97 -15.43 -7.38 4.55
C ALA A 97 -14.22 -7.96 3.80
N VAL A 98 -13.82 -9.21 4.08
CA VAL A 98 -12.73 -9.91 3.39
C VAL A 98 -13.04 -10.08 1.90
N PHE A 99 -14.28 -10.45 1.54
CA PHE A 99 -14.71 -10.53 0.15
C PHE A 99 -14.53 -9.19 -0.58
N TRP A 100 -14.93 -8.09 0.03
CA TRP A 100 -14.79 -6.77 -0.57
C TRP A 100 -13.35 -6.28 -0.63
N MET A 101 -12.49 -6.72 0.30
CA MET A 101 -11.03 -6.53 0.16
C MET A 101 -10.50 -7.24 -1.08
N TRP A 102 -10.92 -8.48 -1.36
CA TRP A 102 -10.53 -9.19 -2.58
C TRP A 102 -11.03 -8.48 -3.85
N VAL A 103 -12.29 -8.04 -3.85
CA VAL A 103 -12.87 -7.33 -5.01
C VAL A 103 -12.10 -6.05 -5.31
N ILE A 104 -11.83 -5.22 -4.30
CA ILE A 104 -11.09 -3.97 -4.54
C ILE A 104 -9.63 -4.23 -4.93
N ALA A 105 -9.00 -5.30 -4.48
CA ALA A 105 -7.67 -5.68 -4.93
C ALA A 105 -7.66 -6.15 -6.39
N LEU A 106 -8.60 -7.01 -6.77
CA LEU A 106 -8.71 -7.54 -8.14
C LEU A 106 -9.00 -6.44 -9.17
N LEU A 107 -9.91 -5.52 -8.84
CA LEU A 107 -10.28 -4.43 -9.73
C LEU A 107 -9.30 -3.25 -9.63
N GLY A 108 -8.96 -2.83 -8.43
CA GLY A 108 -8.06 -1.71 -8.16
C GLY A 108 -6.62 -1.92 -8.66
N ALA A 109 -6.20 -3.16 -8.85
CA ALA A 109 -4.91 -3.48 -9.44
C ALA A 109 -4.73 -2.85 -10.84
N SER A 110 -5.82 -2.59 -11.58
CA SER A 110 -5.78 -1.84 -12.83
C SER A 110 -5.42 -0.37 -12.61
N SER A 111 -5.90 0.26 -11.53
CA SER A 111 -5.53 1.62 -11.15
C SER A 111 -4.03 1.70 -10.80
N ALA A 112 -3.51 0.72 -10.05
CA ALA A 112 -2.08 0.63 -9.73
C ALA A 112 -1.22 0.47 -11.00
N PHE A 113 -1.70 -0.25 -12.01
CA PHE A 113 -1.08 -0.33 -13.32
C PHE A 113 -0.99 1.04 -14.00
N ILE A 114 -2.11 1.78 -14.05
CA ILE A 114 -2.17 3.09 -14.72
C ILE A 114 -1.24 4.09 -14.03
N GLU A 115 -1.39 4.28 -12.70
CA GLU A 115 -0.62 5.28 -11.96
C GLU A 115 0.89 5.04 -12.01
N SER A 116 1.32 3.76 -11.93
CA SER A 116 2.74 3.41 -11.97
C SER A 116 3.33 3.51 -13.38
N THR A 117 2.54 3.21 -14.42
CA THR A 117 2.93 3.41 -15.82
C THR A 117 3.10 4.90 -16.12
N LEU A 118 2.16 5.75 -15.65
CA LEU A 118 2.24 7.20 -15.81
C LEU A 118 3.43 7.80 -15.05
N ALA A 119 3.70 7.31 -13.84
CA ALA A 119 4.84 7.76 -13.05
C ALA A 119 6.17 7.48 -13.74
N GLN A 120 6.30 6.31 -14.36
CA GLN A 120 7.45 5.97 -15.19
C GLN A 120 7.52 6.84 -16.46
N LEU A 121 6.40 7.08 -17.14
CA LEU A 121 6.37 7.90 -18.34
C LEU A 121 6.89 9.33 -18.09
N TYR A 122 6.43 9.97 -17.01
CA TYR A 122 6.76 11.35 -16.64
C TYR A 122 7.91 11.49 -15.63
N LYS A 123 8.74 10.44 -15.43
CA LYS A 123 9.90 10.51 -14.56
C LYS A 123 10.94 11.51 -15.06
N VAL A 124 11.74 12.03 -14.15
CA VAL A 124 12.81 12.98 -14.42
C VAL A 124 14.13 12.50 -13.82
N HIS A 125 15.24 13.09 -14.28
CA HIS A 125 16.54 12.85 -13.68
C HIS A 125 16.61 13.45 -12.27
N GLY A 126 16.86 12.63 -11.26
CA GLY A 126 17.21 13.05 -9.90
C GLY A 126 18.73 13.06 -9.69
N HIS A 127 19.16 13.36 -8.48
CA HIS A 127 20.60 13.47 -8.17
C HIS A 127 21.34 12.13 -8.31
N ASN A 128 20.76 11.03 -7.80
CA ASN A 128 21.39 9.69 -7.80
C ASN A 128 20.49 8.59 -8.40
N SER A 129 19.28 8.92 -8.82
CA SER A 129 18.32 7.99 -9.41
C SER A 129 17.26 8.78 -10.16
N PHE A 130 16.37 8.07 -10.88
CA PHE A 130 15.15 8.71 -11.39
C PHE A 130 14.21 9.06 -10.25
N VAL A 131 13.44 10.14 -10.43
CA VAL A 131 12.37 10.58 -9.53
C VAL A 131 11.10 10.84 -10.33
N GLY A 132 9.94 10.62 -9.71
CA GLY A 132 8.66 10.80 -10.38
C GLY A 132 7.52 10.53 -9.40
N GLY A 133 6.35 10.26 -9.93
CA GLY A 133 5.13 10.02 -9.15
C GLY A 133 4.02 10.98 -9.51
N PRO A 134 2.91 11.00 -8.76
CA PRO A 134 1.73 11.80 -9.10
C PRO A 134 1.99 13.29 -9.26
N ALA A 135 2.78 13.89 -8.37
CA ALA A 135 3.12 15.30 -8.47
C ALA A 135 3.75 15.66 -9.82
N TYR A 136 4.58 14.76 -10.36
CA TYR A 136 5.26 14.96 -11.64
C TYR A 136 4.32 14.80 -12.83
N TYR A 137 3.46 13.77 -12.88
CA TYR A 137 2.52 13.64 -14.00
C TYR A 137 1.35 14.65 -13.93
N MET A 138 0.97 15.13 -12.74
CA MET A 138 0.05 16.26 -12.61
C MET A 138 0.67 17.56 -13.18
N LYS A 139 1.95 17.82 -12.86
CA LYS A 139 2.67 18.99 -13.36
C LYS A 139 2.94 18.91 -14.86
N LYS A 140 3.51 17.80 -15.35
CA LYS A 140 3.93 17.67 -16.77
C LYS A 140 2.79 17.19 -17.68
N GLY A 141 2.06 16.17 -17.26
CA GLY A 141 1.00 15.55 -18.07
C GLY A 141 -0.29 16.36 -18.10
N LEU A 142 -0.80 16.82 -16.95
CA LEU A 142 -1.99 17.67 -16.87
C LEU A 142 -1.69 19.15 -17.08
N LYS A 143 -0.44 19.57 -17.04
CA LYS A 143 -0.03 20.99 -17.04
C LYS A 143 -0.63 21.76 -15.86
N GLN A 144 -0.85 21.10 -14.71
CA GLN A 144 -1.44 21.68 -13.50
C GLN A 144 -0.43 21.61 -12.32
N PRO A 145 0.54 22.54 -12.24
CA PRO A 145 1.56 22.53 -11.18
C PRO A 145 0.97 22.61 -9.76
N TRP A 146 -0.13 23.37 -9.57
CA TRP A 146 -0.80 23.52 -8.29
C TRP A 146 -1.33 22.17 -7.75
N MET A 147 -1.88 21.33 -8.65
CA MET A 147 -2.39 20.01 -8.30
C MET A 147 -1.25 19.09 -7.86
N GLY A 148 -0.08 19.17 -8.53
CA GLY A 148 1.13 18.45 -8.13
C GLY A 148 1.63 18.84 -6.74
N VAL A 149 1.60 20.16 -6.42
CA VAL A 149 1.97 20.66 -5.09
C VAL A 149 0.96 20.21 -4.03
N LEU A 150 -0.35 20.31 -4.32
CA LEU A 150 -1.42 19.84 -3.43
C LEU A 150 -1.25 18.35 -3.13
N PHE A 151 -1.05 17.52 -4.16
CA PHE A 151 -0.83 16.08 -3.99
C PHE A 151 0.41 15.81 -3.13
N ALA A 152 1.51 16.51 -3.36
CA ALA A 152 2.73 16.35 -2.57
C ALA A 152 2.51 16.66 -1.08
N PHE A 153 1.76 17.71 -0.76
CA PHE A 153 1.36 18.01 0.63
C PHE A 153 0.48 16.90 1.23
N LEU A 154 -0.53 16.45 0.48
CA LEU A 154 -1.42 15.37 0.92
C LEU A 154 -0.63 14.08 1.18
N LEU A 155 0.33 13.75 0.32
CA LEU A 155 1.16 12.56 0.49
C LEU A 155 2.10 12.68 1.69
N ILE A 156 2.75 13.83 1.90
CA ILE A 156 3.60 14.07 3.08
C ILE A 156 2.76 13.91 4.36
N PHE A 157 1.56 14.46 4.39
CA PHE A 157 0.68 14.36 5.54
C PHE A 157 0.20 12.90 5.76
N THR A 158 -0.23 12.22 4.69
CA THR A 158 -0.74 10.84 4.77
C THR A 158 0.36 9.87 5.17
N PHE A 159 1.43 9.78 4.38
CA PHE A 159 2.48 8.77 4.56
C PHE A 159 3.53 9.20 5.58
N GLY A 160 3.99 10.45 5.52
CA GLY A 160 4.99 10.96 6.45
C GLY A 160 4.49 11.02 7.88
N PHE A 161 3.20 11.28 8.09
CA PHE A 161 2.65 11.52 9.42
C PHE A 161 1.57 10.52 9.81
N ALA A 162 0.39 10.55 9.19
CA ALA A 162 -0.76 9.77 9.64
C ALA A 162 -0.52 8.25 9.58
N PHE A 163 -0.01 7.72 8.47
CA PHE A 163 0.29 6.28 8.35
C PHE A 163 1.40 5.85 9.28
N ASN A 164 2.45 6.67 9.46
CA ASN A 164 3.51 6.35 10.40
C ASN A 164 3.02 6.30 11.86
N SER A 165 2.04 7.13 12.22
CA SER A 165 1.43 7.05 13.54
C SER A 165 0.63 5.75 13.73
N VAL A 166 -0.09 5.28 12.71
CA VAL A 166 -0.80 3.98 12.76
C VAL A 166 0.17 2.82 12.90
N GLN A 167 1.28 2.83 12.14
CA GLN A 167 2.29 1.77 12.24
C GLN A 167 2.87 1.69 13.65
N SER A 168 3.28 2.83 14.21
CA SER A 168 3.83 2.91 15.55
C SER A 168 2.83 2.50 16.63
N ASN A 169 1.58 2.97 16.54
CA ASN A 169 0.50 2.60 17.45
C ASN A 169 0.31 1.08 17.51
N THR A 170 0.26 0.45 16.35
CA THR A 170 0.05 -1.00 16.25
C THR A 170 1.21 -1.80 16.81
N ILE A 171 2.46 -1.39 16.56
CA ILE A 171 3.64 -2.06 17.15
C ILE A 171 3.59 -1.95 18.68
N CYS A 172 3.32 -0.74 19.21
CA CYS A 172 3.26 -0.52 20.65
C CYS A 172 2.16 -1.34 21.31
N ALA A 173 0.96 -1.41 20.73
CA ALA A 173 -0.14 -2.23 21.23
C ALA A 173 0.20 -3.73 21.24
N ALA A 174 0.89 -4.23 20.20
CA ALA A 174 1.29 -5.62 20.12
C ALA A 174 2.37 -5.99 21.17
N PHE A 175 3.31 -5.08 21.43
CA PHE A 175 4.37 -5.30 22.42
C PHE A 175 3.87 -5.14 23.86
N GLU A 176 2.89 -4.27 24.08
CA GLU A 176 2.19 -4.18 25.35
C GLU A 176 1.50 -5.51 25.69
N GLU A 177 0.76 -6.08 24.73
CA GLU A 177 0.05 -7.35 24.90
C GLU A 177 0.98 -8.54 25.09
N ALA A 178 2.08 -8.63 24.32
CA ALA A 178 2.97 -9.80 24.33
C ALA A 178 4.00 -9.77 25.47
N PHE A 179 4.48 -8.60 25.86
CA PHE A 179 5.65 -8.44 26.73
C PHE A 179 5.43 -7.47 27.89
N ASN A 180 4.24 -6.89 28.05
CA ASN A 180 3.93 -5.84 29.02
C ASN A 180 4.87 -4.62 28.94
N ILE A 181 5.39 -4.32 27.72
CA ILE A 181 6.22 -3.14 27.47
C ILE A 181 5.31 -1.92 27.33
N PRO A 182 5.45 -0.89 28.16
CA PRO A 182 4.59 0.28 28.08
C PRO A 182 4.77 1.00 26.73
N PRO A 183 3.66 1.48 26.09
CA PRO A 183 3.70 2.17 24.80
C PRO A 183 4.69 3.34 24.74
N SER A 184 4.87 4.08 25.84
CA SER A 184 5.82 5.18 25.93
C SER A 184 7.28 4.73 25.73
N LEU A 185 7.68 3.61 26.35
CA LEU A 185 9.03 3.06 26.22
C LEU A 185 9.24 2.52 24.79
N MET A 186 8.28 1.76 24.29
CA MET A 186 8.36 1.23 22.92
C MET A 186 8.38 2.36 21.89
N GLY A 187 7.62 3.43 22.10
CA GLY A 187 7.61 4.64 21.26
C GLY A 187 8.97 5.32 21.20
N VAL A 188 9.68 5.45 22.34
CA VAL A 188 11.05 5.99 22.37
C VAL A 188 12.00 5.11 21.57
N ILE A 189 11.92 3.79 21.75
CA ILE A 189 12.76 2.84 21.00
C ILE A 189 12.51 2.96 19.50
N LEU A 190 11.24 2.93 19.05
CA LEU A 190 10.87 3.03 17.65
C LEU A 190 11.30 4.37 17.04
N THR A 191 11.08 5.47 17.73
CA THR A 191 11.47 6.81 17.29
C THR A 191 12.98 6.89 17.10
N SER A 192 13.75 6.43 18.09
CA SER A 192 15.21 6.44 18.04
C SER A 192 15.75 5.60 16.88
N LEU A 193 15.26 4.37 16.72
CA LEU A 193 15.63 3.51 15.61
C LEU A 193 15.26 4.12 14.25
N THR A 194 14.07 4.71 14.15
CA THR A 194 13.62 5.37 12.92
C THR A 194 14.56 6.52 12.56
N LEU A 195 14.86 7.42 13.49
CA LEU A 195 15.77 8.54 13.24
C LEU A 195 17.16 8.06 12.82
N ILE A 196 17.74 7.06 13.50
CA ILE A 196 19.05 6.49 13.15
C ILE A 196 19.08 5.98 11.70
N ILE A 197 18.00 5.29 11.24
CA ILE A 197 17.97 4.71 9.90
C ILE A 197 17.70 5.78 8.84
N ILE A 198 16.72 6.66 9.04
CA ILE A 198 16.34 7.65 8.02
C ILE A 198 17.43 8.70 7.80
N PHE A 199 18.28 9.00 8.80
CA PHE A 199 19.45 9.83 8.59
C PHE A 199 20.53 9.15 7.71
N GLY A 200 20.47 7.81 7.56
CA GLY A 200 21.35 7.05 6.66
C GLY A 200 20.98 7.06 5.18
N GLY A 201 19.83 7.64 4.81
CA GLY A 201 19.40 7.84 3.42
C GLY A 201 18.76 6.62 2.75
N ILE A 202 18.25 6.83 1.52
CA ILE A 202 17.41 5.87 0.76
C ILE A 202 18.08 4.52 0.46
N GLN A 203 19.38 4.52 0.18
CA GLN A 203 20.09 3.27 -0.13
C GLN A 203 20.08 2.29 1.03
N ARG A 204 20.18 2.82 2.25
CA ARG A 204 20.10 2.01 3.47
C ARG A 204 18.69 1.45 3.67
N ILE A 205 17.66 2.27 3.43
CA ILE A 205 16.26 1.86 3.50
C ILE A 205 15.98 0.75 2.49
N ALA A 206 16.35 0.94 1.22
CA ALA A 206 16.12 -0.04 0.16
C ALA A 206 16.83 -1.38 0.45
N LYS A 207 18.06 -1.34 0.96
CA LYS A 207 18.83 -2.53 1.33
C LYS A 207 18.18 -3.30 2.49
N VAL A 208 17.76 -2.59 3.52
CA VAL A 208 17.09 -3.19 4.69
C VAL A 208 15.76 -3.81 4.27
N SER A 209 14.93 -3.08 3.54
CA SER A 209 13.61 -3.56 3.07
C SER A 209 13.71 -4.76 2.14
N SER A 210 14.70 -4.80 1.24
CA SER A 210 14.87 -5.90 0.28
C SER A 210 15.25 -7.24 0.92
N ILE A 211 15.72 -7.22 2.16
CA ILE A 211 16.06 -8.44 2.93
C ILE A 211 14.92 -8.80 3.90
N ILE A 212 14.45 -7.83 4.67
CA ILE A 212 13.48 -8.07 5.75
C ILE A 212 12.14 -8.50 5.17
N VAL A 213 11.62 -7.79 4.15
CA VAL A 213 10.26 -8.00 3.65
C VAL A 213 10.04 -9.40 3.08
N PRO A 214 10.88 -9.95 2.18
CA PRO A 214 10.67 -11.30 1.66
C PRO A 214 10.74 -12.38 2.75
N VAL A 215 11.67 -12.25 3.70
CA VAL A 215 11.84 -13.23 4.79
C VAL A 215 10.60 -13.28 5.66
N MET A 216 10.08 -12.12 6.04
CA MET A 216 8.90 -12.03 6.88
C MET A 216 7.62 -12.45 6.16
N ALA A 217 7.43 -12.01 4.92
CA ALA A 217 6.27 -12.38 4.12
C ALA A 217 6.21 -13.90 3.92
N LEU A 218 7.32 -14.52 3.59
CA LEU A 218 7.40 -15.98 3.46
C LEU A 218 7.13 -16.67 4.79
N GLY A 219 7.74 -16.23 5.90
CA GLY A 219 7.49 -16.80 7.23
C GLY A 219 6.01 -16.71 7.62
N TYR A 220 5.36 -15.58 7.35
CA TYR A 220 3.93 -15.40 7.64
C TYR A 220 3.03 -16.26 6.74
N ILE A 221 3.36 -16.37 5.45
CA ILE A 221 2.65 -17.24 4.51
C ILE A 221 2.78 -18.71 4.92
N PHE A 222 3.97 -19.18 5.28
CA PHE A 222 4.17 -20.56 5.72
C PHE A 222 3.39 -20.88 6.99
N LEU A 223 3.38 -19.98 7.98
CA LEU A 223 2.58 -20.16 9.19
C LEU A 223 1.08 -20.22 8.87
N SER A 224 0.60 -19.30 8.01
CA SER A 224 -0.80 -19.30 7.59
C SER A 224 -1.18 -20.58 6.85
N LEU A 225 -0.34 -21.03 5.91
CA LEU A 225 -0.57 -22.30 5.20
C LEU A 225 -0.62 -23.48 6.16
N PHE A 226 0.23 -23.50 7.18
CA PHE A 226 0.18 -24.52 8.21
C PHE A 226 -1.18 -24.52 8.93
N ILE A 227 -1.68 -23.35 9.35
CA ILE A 227 -2.99 -23.22 10.00
C ILE A 227 -4.13 -23.64 9.07
N VAL A 228 -4.07 -23.23 7.79
CA VAL A 228 -5.06 -23.64 6.78
C VAL A 228 -5.07 -25.15 6.58
N ILE A 229 -3.91 -25.80 6.55
CA ILE A 229 -3.80 -27.26 6.40
C ILE A 229 -4.38 -27.97 7.62
N VAL A 230 -4.06 -27.51 8.83
CA VAL A 230 -4.59 -28.07 10.08
C VAL A 230 -6.12 -27.94 10.15
N ASN A 231 -6.64 -26.79 9.70
CA ASN A 231 -8.08 -26.48 9.70
C ASN A 231 -8.78 -26.74 8.34
N ALA A 232 -8.17 -27.54 7.46
CA ALA A 232 -8.66 -27.75 6.08
C ALA A 232 -10.10 -28.22 5.98
N LYS A 233 -10.60 -28.96 6.97
CA LYS A 233 -12.01 -29.41 7.05
C LYS A 233 -13.00 -28.26 7.20
N HIS A 234 -12.62 -27.18 7.86
CA HIS A 234 -13.44 -25.98 8.09
C HIS A 234 -13.28 -24.91 6.99
N LEU A 235 -12.37 -25.12 6.03
CA LEU A 235 -12.14 -24.15 4.95
C LEU A 235 -13.39 -23.83 4.12
N PRO A 236 -14.23 -24.83 3.71
CA PRO A 236 -15.47 -24.54 3.00
C PRO A 236 -16.44 -23.68 3.82
N GLU A 237 -16.57 -23.94 5.11
CA GLU A 237 -17.44 -23.20 6.05
C GLU A 237 -17.00 -21.73 6.17
N VAL A 238 -15.68 -21.49 6.27
CA VAL A 238 -15.11 -20.13 6.34
C VAL A 238 -15.33 -19.37 5.02
N ILE A 239 -15.16 -20.04 3.87
CA ILE A 239 -15.44 -19.40 2.58
C ILE A 239 -16.93 -19.07 2.43
N GLU A 240 -17.81 -19.97 2.81
CA GLU A 240 -19.26 -19.75 2.81
C GLU A 240 -19.62 -18.58 3.74
N LEU A 241 -19.06 -18.53 4.94
CA LEU A 241 -19.23 -17.44 5.91
C LEU A 241 -18.82 -16.09 5.31
N ILE A 242 -17.68 -16.01 4.63
CA ILE A 242 -17.19 -14.78 3.97
C ILE A 242 -18.19 -14.34 2.89
N ILE A 243 -18.62 -15.26 2.02
CA ILE A 243 -19.53 -14.95 0.90
C ILE A 243 -20.92 -14.60 1.40
N ALA A 244 -21.50 -15.40 2.31
CA ALA A 244 -22.83 -15.16 2.87
C ALA A 244 -22.93 -13.80 3.57
N ASN A 245 -21.91 -13.44 4.35
CA ASN A 245 -21.87 -12.13 5.02
C ASN A 245 -21.59 -10.96 4.06
N ALA A 246 -20.89 -11.18 2.96
CA ALA A 246 -20.63 -10.14 1.96
C ALA A 246 -21.90 -9.65 1.27
N PHE A 247 -22.90 -10.53 1.13
CA PHE A 247 -24.19 -10.25 0.48
C PHE A 247 -25.38 -10.20 1.44
N GLY A 248 -25.12 -10.26 2.75
CA GLY A 248 -26.15 -10.09 3.79
C GLY A 248 -27.15 -11.26 3.91
N TRP A 249 -26.82 -12.44 3.41
CA TRP A 249 -27.68 -13.64 3.50
C TRP A 249 -27.80 -14.14 4.94
N GLU A 250 -26.84 -13.81 5.80
CA GLU A 250 -26.90 -14.05 7.24
C GLU A 250 -26.71 -12.72 8.00
N GLN A 251 -27.79 -12.13 8.45
CA GLN A 251 -27.82 -10.82 9.10
C GLN A 251 -27.23 -10.77 10.53
N ALA A 252 -26.57 -11.83 10.99
CA ALA A 252 -26.35 -12.03 12.42
C ALA A 252 -25.19 -11.23 13.04
N LEU A 253 -24.21 -10.70 12.31
CA LEU A 253 -22.92 -10.36 12.95
C LEU A 253 -22.41 -8.93 12.84
N SER A 254 -23.01 -7.98 12.23
CA SER A 254 -22.61 -6.57 12.30
C SER A 254 -22.99 -5.73 11.06
N GLY A 255 -23.68 -4.65 11.23
CA GLY A 255 -23.75 -3.52 10.30
C GLY A 255 -24.33 -3.73 8.89
N GLY A 256 -24.59 -4.95 8.45
CA GLY A 256 -25.14 -5.25 7.13
C GLY A 256 -24.13 -5.08 5.96
N ILE A 257 -24.60 -5.32 4.73
CA ILE A 257 -23.83 -5.29 3.47
C ILE A 257 -23.02 -3.99 3.32
N GLY A 258 -23.60 -2.85 3.67
CA GLY A 258 -22.95 -1.54 3.54
C GLY A 258 -21.69 -1.41 4.38
N MET A 259 -21.70 -1.93 5.61
CA MET A 259 -20.51 -1.92 6.48
C MET A 259 -19.45 -2.90 6.00
N ALA A 260 -19.81 -4.09 5.56
CA ALA A 260 -18.89 -5.06 4.98
C ALA A 260 -18.19 -4.46 3.75
N LEU A 261 -18.93 -3.87 2.83
CA LEU A 261 -18.42 -3.21 1.64
C LEU A 261 -17.50 -2.02 2.00
N MET A 262 -17.98 -1.13 2.88
CA MET A 262 -17.23 0.06 3.27
C MET A 262 -15.90 -0.31 3.96
N GLN A 263 -15.94 -1.19 4.96
CA GLN A 263 -14.75 -1.61 5.68
C GLN A 263 -13.80 -2.44 4.81
N GLY A 264 -14.33 -3.31 3.95
CA GLY A 264 -13.54 -4.08 3.01
C GLY A 264 -12.79 -3.19 2.03
N ILE A 265 -13.45 -2.23 1.39
CA ILE A 265 -12.80 -1.29 0.45
C ILE A 265 -11.81 -0.39 1.19
N LYS A 266 -12.20 0.15 2.34
CA LYS A 266 -11.38 1.07 3.13
C LYS A 266 -10.08 0.41 3.63
N ARG A 267 -10.18 -0.77 4.24
CA ARG A 267 -9.01 -1.52 4.73
C ARG A 267 -8.22 -2.16 3.59
N GLY A 268 -8.88 -2.58 2.52
CA GLY A 268 -8.22 -3.04 1.30
C GLY A 268 -7.37 -1.95 0.68
N LEU A 269 -7.90 -0.74 0.50
CA LEU A 269 -7.15 0.40 -0.03
C LEU A 269 -5.97 0.79 0.88
N PHE A 270 -6.18 0.82 2.21
CA PHE A 270 -5.12 1.11 3.17
C PHE A 270 -3.95 0.13 3.04
N SER A 271 -4.24 -1.15 2.79
CA SER A 271 -3.23 -2.20 2.64
C SER A 271 -2.53 -2.15 1.28
N ASN A 272 -3.29 -2.18 0.17
CA ASN A 272 -2.71 -2.36 -1.17
C ASN A 272 -2.33 -1.06 -1.89
N GLU A 273 -2.76 0.10 -1.41
CA GLU A 273 -2.46 1.44 -1.91
C GLU A 273 -2.87 1.68 -3.38
N ALA A 274 -3.71 0.83 -3.99
CA ALA A 274 -4.04 0.88 -5.41
C ALA A 274 -4.92 2.09 -5.78
N GLY A 275 -4.40 2.99 -6.62
CA GLY A 275 -5.08 4.24 -7.00
C GLY A 275 -4.87 5.38 -6.01
N MET A 276 -4.12 5.16 -4.93
CA MET A 276 -3.80 6.18 -3.93
C MET A 276 -2.69 7.13 -4.39
N GLY A 277 -1.82 6.66 -5.28
CA GLY A 277 -0.71 7.46 -5.81
C GLY A 277 0.59 7.40 -4.98
N SER A 278 0.69 6.52 -4.01
CA SER A 278 1.89 6.36 -3.17
C SER A 278 2.98 5.55 -3.87
N ALA A 279 2.67 4.31 -4.25
CA ALA A 279 3.57 3.40 -4.93
C ALA A 279 4.21 3.95 -6.22
N PRO A 280 3.54 4.81 -7.02
CA PRO A 280 4.15 5.47 -8.17
C PRO A 280 5.44 6.24 -7.88
N ASN A 281 5.63 6.76 -6.65
CA ASN A 281 6.86 7.48 -6.29
C ASN A 281 8.11 6.59 -6.32
N VAL A 282 7.98 5.34 -5.91
CA VAL A 282 9.09 4.38 -6.00
C VAL A 282 9.12 3.68 -7.35
N ALA A 283 7.96 3.43 -7.97
CA ALA A 283 7.90 2.86 -9.31
C ALA A 283 8.67 3.72 -10.32
N ALA A 284 8.58 5.05 -10.22
CA ALA A 284 9.30 5.98 -11.07
C ALA A 284 10.83 5.91 -10.93
N SER A 285 11.34 5.51 -9.77
CA SER A 285 12.79 5.44 -9.50
C SER A 285 13.48 4.26 -10.19
N ALA A 286 12.71 3.27 -10.65
CA ALA A 286 13.26 2.10 -11.32
C ALA A 286 13.81 2.43 -12.71
N ASP A 287 14.99 1.85 -13.04
CA ASP A 287 15.55 1.88 -14.38
C ASP A 287 14.97 0.72 -15.19
N VAL A 288 14.10 1.04 -16.13
CA VAL A 288 13.43 0.07 -17.00
C VAL A 288 13.40 0.55 -18.44
N THR A 289 13.35 -0.38 -19.38
CA THR A 289 13.34 -0.08 -20.82
C THR A 289 11.97 0.33 -21.36
N HIS A 290 10.90 0.15 -20.58
CA HIS A 290 9.54 0.49 -20.98
C HIS A 290 8.67 0.81 -19.76
N PRO A 291 7.86 1.90 -19.74
CA PRO A 291 7.03 2.30 -18.60
C PRO A 291 6.09 1.21 -18.09
N VAL A 292 5.49 0.42 -18.97
CA VAL A 292 4.56 -0.68 -18.67
C VAL A 292 5.16 -1.73 -17.74
N LYS A 293 6.48 -1.93 -17.76
CA LYS A 293 7.13 -2.92 -16.89
C LYS A 293 6.86 -2.62 -15.42
N GLN A 294 6.98 -1.36 -15.00
CA GLN A 294 6.67 -0.99 -13.62
C GLN A 294 5.17 -1.00 -13.31
N GLY A 295 4.32 -0.63 -14.27
CA GLY A 295 2.87 -0.82 -14.12
C GLY A 295 2.52 -2.26 -13.78
N LEU A 296 3.08 -3.23 -14.52
CA LEU A 296 2.84 -4.66 -14.30
C LEU A 296 3.38 -5.16 -12.95
N ILE A 297 4.58 -4.71 -12.58
CA ILE A 297 5.20 -5.11 -11.30
C ILE A 297 4.40 -4.57 -10.10
N GLN A 298 3.93 -3.32 -10.17
CA GLN A 298 3.12 -2.74 -9.10
C GLN A 298 1.73 -3.37 -8.99
N THR A 299 1.15 -3.82 -10.11
CA THR A 299 -0.06 -4.65 -10.13
C THR A 299 0.12 -5.96 -9.38
N LEU A 300 1.25 -6.65 -9.60
CA LEU A 300 1.58 -7.86 -8.84
C LEU A 300 1.72 -7.58 -7.34
N GLY A 301 2.23 -6.40 -6.98
CA GLY A 301 2.33 -5.94 -5.58
C GLY A 301 0.96 -5.89 -4.89
N VAL A 302 -0.07 -5.38 -5.56
CA VAL A 302 -1.46 -5.36 -5.04
C VAL A 302 -1.97 -6.78 -4.76
N PHE A 303 -1.71 -7.72 -5.67
CA PHE A 303 -2.13 -9.11 -5.49
C PHE A 303 -1.38 -9.78 -4.34
N THR A 304 -0.07 -9.62 -4.27
CA THR A 304 0.75 -10.18 -3.20
C THR A 304 0.30 -9.66 -1.83
N ASP A 305 0.05 -8.37 -1.72
CA ASP A 305 -0.39 -7.75 -0.49
C ASP A 305 -1.76 -8.27 -0.04
N THR A 306 -2.78 -8.09 -0.86
CA THR A 306 -4.16 -8.32 -0.41
C THR A 306 -4.65 -9.74 -0.63
N LEU A 307 -4.43 -10.32 -1.83
CA LEU A 307 -4.93 -11.67 -2.11
C LEU A 307 -4.12 -12.75 -1.39
N VAL A 308 -2.85 -12.48 -1.05
CA VAL A 308 -2.04 -13.46 -0.32
C VAL A 308 -1.97 -13.07 1.16
N ILE A 309 -1.30 -11.98 1.53
CA ILE A 309 -0.99 -11.70 2.93
C ILE A 309 -2.23 -11.34 3.76
N CYS A 310 -3.14 -10.47 3.25
CA CYS A 310 -4.39 -10.18 3.97
C CYS A 310 -5.29 -11.41 4.11
N THR A 311 -5.33 -12.28 3.08
CA THR A 311 -6.08 -13.54 3.14
C THR A 311 -5.53 -14.48 4.20
N CYS A 312 -4.20 -14.54 4.36
CA CYS A 312 -3.57 -15.29 5.46
C CYS A 312 -4.10 -14.85 6.81
N THR A 313 -4.11 -13.55 7.08
CA THR A 313 -4.64 -13.00 8.33
C THR A 313 -6.13 -13.27 8.51
N ALA A 314 -6.92 -13.09 7.44
CA ALA A 314 -8.35 -13.34 7.48
C ALA A 314 -8.66 -14.80 7.87
N PHE A 315 -7.96 -15.76 7.27
CA PHE A 315 -8.15 -17.18 7.61
C PHE A 315 -7.72 -17.50 9.04
N ILE A 316 -6.57 -16.98 9.50
CA ILE A 316 -6.14 -17.16 10.89
C ILE A 316 -7.24 -16.68 11.86
N ILE A 317 -7.79 -15.48 11.63
CA ILE A 317 -8.82 -14.91 12.50
C ILE A 317 -10.14 -15.72 12.43
N LEU A 318 -10.56 -16.11 11.24
CA LEU A 318 -11.84 -16.78 11.05
C LEU A 318 -11.83 -18.24 11.53
N PHE A 319 -10.73 -18.99 11.34
CA PHE A 319 -10.57 -20.35 11.89
C PHE A 319 -10.56 -20.35 13.41
N SER A 320 -9.93 -19.37 14.04
CA SER A 320 -9.84 -19.31 15.51
C SER A 320 -11.17 -19.05 16.23
N GLY A 321 -12.20 -18.58 15.51
CA GLY A 321 -13.51 -18.23 16.07
C GLY A 321 -13.55 -16.96 16.92
N VAL A 322 -12.42 -16.29 17.19
CA VAL A 322 -12.36 -15.09 18.06
C VAL A 322 -13.10 -13.87 17.49
N ALA A 323 -13.36 -13.84 16.17
CA ALA A 323 -14.08 -12.75 15.54
C ALA A 323 -15.50 -12.55 16.11
N SER A 324 -16.12 -13.60 16.65
CA SER A 324 -17.46 -13.57 17.23
C SER A 324 -17.51 -12.97 18.65
N THR A 325 -16.39 -12.94 19.38
CA THR A 325 -16.35 -12.52 20.79
C THR A 325 -16.43 -11.01 20.97
N LYS A 326 -15.99 -10.22 19.98
CA LYS A 326 -15.87 -8.75 20.03
C LYS A 326 -15.03 -8.22 21.20
N GLU A 327 -14.19 -9.06 21.78
CA GLU A 327 -13.37 -8.71 22.95
C GLU A 327 -12.15 -7.85 22.59
N ALA A 328 -11.69 -7.92 21.33
CA ALA A 328 -10.52 -7.21 20.86
C ALA A 328 -10.71 -6.63 19.45
N ASN A 329 -9.90 -5.66 19.10
CA ASN A 329 -9.84 -5.04 17.77
C ASN A 329 -8.39 -4.82 17.32
N GLY A 330 -8.20 -4.62 16.03
CA GLY A 330 -6.88 -4.37 15.46
C GLY A 330 -5.91 -5.51 15.72
N ILE A 331 -4.67 -5.19 16.08
CA ILE A 331 -3.61 -6.20 16.24
C ILE A 331 -3.87 -7.19 17.37
N LYS A 332 -4.54 -6.76 18.45
CA LYS A 332 -4.87 -7.62 19.58
C LYS A 332 -5.78 -8.78 19.16
N LEU A 333 -6.72 -8.55 18.23
CA LEU A 333 -7.55 -9.64 17.67
C LEU A 333 -6.71 -10.67 16.92
N THR A 334 -5.74 -10.22 16.12
CA THR A 334 -4.83 -11.12 15.41
C THR A 334 -3.94 -11.92 16.37
N GLN A 335 -3.50 -11.28 17.48
CA GLN A 335 -2.74 -11.98 18.55
C GLN A 335 -3.59 -13.03 19.25
N MET A 336 -4.85 -12.70 19.61
CA MET A 336 -5.79 -13.66 20.21
C MET A 336 -6.08 -14.83 19.26
N ALA A 337 -6.28 -14.54 17.98
CA ALA A 337 -6.53 -15.56 16.97
C ALA A 337 -5.37 -16.56 16.89
N LEU A 338 -4.16 -16.07 16.79
CA LEU A 338 -2.99 -16.95 16.71
C LEU A 338 -2.66 -17.64 18.04
N ASN A 339 -2.99 -16.99 19.17
CA ASN A 339 -2.89 -17.63 20.49
C ASN A 339 -3.84 -18.85 20.61
N ASN A 340 -5.04 -18.76 20.06
CA ASN A 340 -5.99 -19.88 20.04
C ASN A 340 -5.49 -21.06 19.17
N GLU A 341 -4.78 -20.77 18.07
CA GLU A 341 -4.30 -21.79 17.13
C GLU A 341 -3.02 -22.49 17.61
N ILE A 342 -2.05 -21.73 18.17
CA ILE A 342 -0.71 -22.25 18.50
C ILE A 342 -0.23 -21.88 19.93
N GLY A 343 -1.12 -21.36 20.76
CA GLY A 343 -0.79 -20.97 22.14
C GLY A 343 -0.02 -19.64 22.22
N ASN A 344 0.56 -19.35 23.38
CA ASN A 344 1.21 -18.06 23.67
C ASN A 344 2.36 -17.70 22.70
N ILE A 345 2.96 -18.69 22.06
CA ILE A 345 3.94 -18.45 20.98
C ILE A 345 3.32 -17.64 19.84
N GLY A 346 2.02 -17.81 19.58
CA GLY A 346 1.28 -17.04 18.58
C GLY A 346 1.23 -15.55 18.87
N THR A 347 0.97 -15.17 20.14
CA THR A 347 0.97 -13.76 20.57
C THR A 347 2.34 -13.11 20.36
N ILE A 348 3.40 -13.83 20.76
CA ILE A 348 4.79 -13.37 20.59
C ILE A 348 5.15 -13.26 19.11
N TYR A 349 4.77 -14.26 18.31
CA TYR A 349 5.03 -14.26 16.88
C TYR A 349 4.40 -13.05 16.18
N VAL A 350 3.14 -12.74 16.49
CA VAL A 350 2.46 -11.55 15.90
C VAL A 350 3.17 -10.26 16.32
N ALA A 351 3.60 -10.13 17.57
CA ALA A 351 4.33 -8.95 18.03
C ALA A 351 5.66 -8.76 17.27
N VAL A 352 6.40 -9.84 17.07
CA VAL A 352 7.66 -9.81 16.28
C VAL A 352 7.37 -9.57 14.81
N ALA A 353 6.37 -10.23 14.21
CA ALA A 353 5.99 -10.05 12.83
C ALA A 353 5.56 -8.61 12.54
N ILE A 354 4.69 -8.03 13.37
CA ILE A 354 4.22 -6.65 13.17
C ILE A 354 5.34 -5.63 13.39
N LEU A 355 6.29 -5.89 14.29
CA LEU A 355 7.46 -5.03 14.41
C LEU A 355 8.17 -4.90 13.07
N PHE A 356 8.45 -5.99 12.41
CA PHE A 356 9.14 -5.97 11.13
C PHE A 356 8.26 -5.41 9.99
N PHE A 357 7.02 -5.85 9.87
CA PHE A 357 6.09 -5.37 8.83
C PHE A 357 5.82 -3.87 8.96
N ALA A 358 5.34 -3.43 10.12
CA ALA A 358 5.00 -2.03 10.32
C ALA A 358 6.24 -1.13 10.36
N TYR A 359 7.37 -1.64 10.85
CA TYR A 359 8.61 -0.87 10.84
C TYR A 359 9.17 -0.67 9.43
N SER A 360 9.11 -1.70 8.57
CA SER A 360 9.46 -1.54 7.16
C SER A 360 8.54 -0.54 6.45
N SER A 361 7.25 -0.52 6.83
CA SER A 361 6.30 0.47 6.30
C SER A 361 6.64 1.89 6.77
N ILE A 362 7.06 2.11 8.02
CA ILE A 362 7.54 3.44 8.47
C ILE A 362 8.68 3.94 7.57
N LEU A 363 9.60 3.08 7.20
CA LEU A 363 10.72 3.44 6.34
C LEU A 363 10.29 3.71 4.89
N GLY A 364 9.37 2.91 4.33
CA GLY A 364 8.79 3.11 3.01
C GLY A 364 7.96 4.39 2.92
N ASN A 365 7.12 4.63 3.91
CA ASN A 365 6.29 5.83 4.05
C ASN A 365 7.15 7.10 4.15
N TYR A 366 8.22 7.04 4.96
CA TYR A 366 9.20 8.12 5.03
C TYR A 366 9.78 8.44 3.65
N TYR A 367 10.15 7.42 2.87
CA TYR A 367 10.71 7.62 1.53
C TYR A 367 9.71 8.33 0.59
N TYR A 368 8.44 7.92 0.59
CA TYR A 368 7.42 8.58 -0.22
C TYR A 368 7.27 10.06 0.14
N GLY A 369 7.26 10.36 1.43
CA GLY A 369 7.21 11.75 1.89
C GLY A 369 8.47 12.54 1.57
N GLU A 370 9.67 11.97 1.74
CA GLU A 370 10.95 12.63 1.37
C GLU A 370 10.97 13.00 -0.12
N ALA A 371 10.52 12.09 -1.01
CA ALA A 371 10.44 12.35 -2.44
C ALA A 371 9.54 13.56 -2.76
N ASN A 372 8.44 13.71 -2.04
CA ASN A 372 7.50 14.82 -2.22
C ASN A 372 7.97 16.12 -1.53
N VAL A 373 8.69 16.06 -0.41
CA VAL A 373 9.37 17.24 0.14
C VAL A 373 10.40 17.78 -0.86
N ARG A 374 11.17 16.91 -1.50
CA ARG A 374 12.13 17.30 -2.54
C ARG A 374 11.48 17.86 -3.80
N TYR A 375 10.27 17.41 -4.13
CA TYR A 375 9.47 17.99 -5.21
C TYR A 375 9.04 19.43 -4.90
N ILE A 376 8.60 19.71 -3.66
CA ILE A 376 8.15 21.05 -3.24
C ILE A 376 9.31 22.02 -3.10
N THR A 377 10.45 21.56 -2.53
CA THR A 377 11.58 22.45 -2.21
C THR A 377 12.93 21.76 -2.28
N HIS A 378 13.92 22.48 -2.81
CA HIS A 378 15.33 22.05 -2.83
C HIS A 378 16.18 22.62 -1.68
N ARG A 379 15.54 23.29 -0.70
CA ARG A 379 16.27 23.89 0.44
C ARG A 379 16.84 22.80 1.35
N LYS A 380 18.11 22.91 1.70
CA LYS A 380 18.87 21.91 2.49
C LYS A 380 18.26 21.62 3.87
N TRP A 381 17.60 22.58 4.48
CA TRP A 381 16.98 22.43 5.81
C TRP A 381 15.65 21.65 5.80
N ALA A 382 14.97 21.54 4.67
CA ALA A 382 13.64 20.93 4.59
C ALA A 382 13.66 19.45 4.97
N ILE A 383 14.65 18.69 4.48
CA ILE A 383 14.75 17.26 4.77
C ILE A 383 15.05 16.97 6.25
N PRO A 384 16.03 17.62 6.91
CA PRO A 384 16.22 17.46 8.36
C PRO A 384 14.96 17.75 9.19
N ILE A 385 14.23 18.82 8.88
CA ILE A 385 12.98 19.15 9.58
C ILE A 385 11.93 18.03 9.34
N TYR A 386 11.76 17.59 8.11
CA TYR A 386 10.85 16.49 7.79
C TYR A 386 11.21 15.20 8.56
N ARG A 387 12.49 14.85 8.67
CA ARG A 387 12.96 13.68 9.46
C ARG A 387 12.57 13.79 10.93
N ILE A 388 12.79 14.95 11.54
CA ILE A 388 12.42 15.19 12.94
C ILE A 388 10.88 15.12 13.11
N ALA A 389 10.12 15.69 12.17
CA ALA A 389 8.66 15.64 12.19
C ALA A 389 8.14 14.21 12.08
N VAL A 390 8.73 13.38 11.21
CA VAL A 390 8.40 11.94 11.12
C VAL A 390 8.69 11.23 12.44
N GLY A 391 9.85 11.46 13.06
CA GLY A 391 10.15 10.92 14.39
C GLY A 391 9.11 11.34 15.44
N GLY A 392 8.70 12.61 15.41
CA GLY A 392 7.62 13.12 16.27
C GLY A 392 6.28 12.41 16.05
N MET A 393 5.94 12.10 14.80
CA MET A 393 4.70 11.37 14.48
C MET A 393 4.76 9.88 14.83
N VAL A 394 5.94 9.26 14.78
CA VAL A 394 6.14 7.91 15.32
C VAL A 394 5.89 7.90 16.85
N MET A 395 6.44 8.88 17.57
CA MET A 395 6.20 9.02 19.02
C MET A 395 4.74 9.35 19.33
N PHE A 396 4.12 10.25 18.56
CA PHE A 396 2.70 10.57 18.68
C PHE A 396 1.83 9.32 18.52
N GLY A 397 2.09 8.52 17.50
CA GLY A 397 1.36 7.26 17.23
C GLY A 397 1.46 6.25 18.37
N ALA A 398 2.63 6.15 19.02
CA ALA A 398 2.82 5.30 20.20
C ALA A 398 1.90 5.66 21.38
N LEU A 399 1.57 6.95 21.53
CA LEU A 399 0.79 7.49 22.63
C LEU A 399 -0.69 7.73 22.28
N ALA A 400 -1.02 7.81 20.99
CA ALA A 400 -2.37 8.08 20.51
C ALA A 400 -3.32 6.89 20.74
N SER A 401 -4.63 7.18 20.84
CA SER A 401 -5.63 6.11 20.80
C SER A 401 -5.70 5.47 19.41
N LEU A 402 -6.06 4.19 19.38
CA LEU A 402 -6.27 3.44 18.14
C LEU A 402 -7.24 4.17 17.19
N GLU A 403 -8.37 4.64 17.74
CA GLU A 403 -9.42 5.33 16.98
C GLU A 403 -8.90 6.62 16.32
N LEU A 404 -8.15 7.45 17.06
CA LEU A 404 -7.62 8.70 16.54
C LEU A 404 -6.59 8.44 15.42
N ALA A 405 -5.66 7.52 15.64
CA ALA A 405 -4.63 7.18 14.64
C ALA A 405 -5.26 6.69 13.33
N TRP A 406 -6.20 5.76 13.40
CA TRP A 406 -6.88 5.23 12.21
C TRP A 406 -7.80 6.25 11.54
N SER A 407 -8.55 7.05 12.31
CA SER A 407 -9.45 8.07 11.74
C SER A 407 -8.67 9.15 11.00
N LEU A 408 -7.51 9.57 11.54
CA LEU A 408 -6.62 10.52 10.90
C LEU A 408 -6.05 9.96 9.58
N ALA A 409 -5.62 8.70 9.61
CA ALA A 409 -5.09 8.01 8.43
C ALA A 409 -6.16 7.85 7.33
N ASP A 410 -7.37 7.47 7.69
CA ASP A 410 -8.50 7.30 6.77
C ASP A 410 -8.86 8.61 6.07
N MET A 411 -8.90 9.73 6.81
CA MET A 411 -9.19 11.05 6.26
C MET A 411 -8.10 11.50 5.30
N ALA A 412 -6.84 11.39 5.71
CA ALA A 412 -5.70 11.80 4.90
C ALA A 412 -5.59 10.98 3.60
N MET A 413 -5.73 9.67 3.71
CA MET A 413 -5.78 8.73 2.59
C MET A 413 -6.91 9.09 1.60
N GLY A 414 -8.08 9.46 2.12
CA GLY A 414 -9.23 9.80 1.32
C GLY A 414 -8.98 10.99 0.40
N PHE A 415 -8.50 12.09 0.95
CA PHE A 415 -8.19 13.29 0.14
C PHE A 415 -7.10 13.04 -0.89
N MET A 416 -6.05 12.32 -0.51
CA MET A 416 -4.95 11.98 -1.41
C MET A 416 -5.45 11.11 -2.57
N THR A 417 -6.29 10.13 -2.29
CA THR A 417 -6.86 9.22 -3.28
C THR A 417 -7.74 9.97 -4.30
N ILE A 418 -8.63 10.87 -3.85
CA ILE A 418 -9.45 11.69 -4.76
C ILE A 418 -8.57 12.46 -5.74
N CYS A 419 -7.55 13.15 -5.22
CA CYS A 419 -6.65 13.95 -6.05
C CYS A 419 -5.96 13.06 -7.12
N ASN A 420 -5.50 11.88 -6.74
CA ASN A 420 -4.84 10.95 -7.66
C ASN A 420 -5.80 10.32 -8.67
N LEU A 421 -6.97 9.85 -8.25
CA LEU A 421 -7.96 9.24 -9.16
C LEU A 421 -8.39 10.21 -10.27
N ILE A 422 -8.61 11.49 -9.96
CA ILE A 422 -8.89 12.52 -10.96
C ILE A 422 -7.74 12.59 -11.97
N ALA A 423 -6.51 12.66 -11.51
CA ALA A 423 -5.34 12.78 -12.37
C ALA A 423 -5.14 11.58 -13.29
N ILE A 424 -5.22 10.36 -12.74
CA ILE A 424 -5.01 9.14 -13.54
C ILE A 424 -6.16 8.87 -14.51
N THR A 425 -7.37 9.31 -14.20
CA THR A 425 -8.51 9.21 -15.13
C THR A 425 -8.29 10.10 -16.34
N LEU A 426 -7.85 11.35 -16.14
CA LEU A 426 -7.58 12.29 -17.23
C LEU A 426 -6.35 11.87 -18.07
N LEU A 427 -5.34 11.27 -17.46
CA LEU A 427 -4.09 10.86 -18.12
C LEU A 427 -4.11 9.39 -18.61
N GLY A 428 -5.10 8.60 -18.25
CA GLY A 428 -5.18 7.17 -18.53
C GLY A 428 -4.95 6.79 -19.99
N LYS A 429 -5.36 7.67 -20.93
CA LYS A 429 -5.16 7.48 -22.37
C LYS A 429 -3.70 7.21 -22.75
N TYR A 430 -2.74 7.81 -22.05
CA TYR A 430 -1.32 7.59 -22.32
C TYR A 430 -0.85 6.20 -21.83
N ALA A 431 -1.34 5.77 -20.68
CA ALA A 431 -1.07 4.42 -20.19
C ALA A 431 -1.68 3.34 -21.11
N PHE A 432 -2.88 3.58 -21.68
CA PHE A 432 -3.49 2.66 -22.66
C PHE A 432 -2.65 2.54 -23.92
N ARG A 433 -2.15 3.66 -24.46
CA ARG A 433 -1.27 3.69 -25.66
C ARG A 433 0.05 2.96 -25.39
N LEU A 434 0.65 3.17 -24.20
CA LEU A 434 1.87 2.45 -23.79
C LEU A 434 1.63 0.94 -23.66
N LEU A 435 0.50 0.53 -23.11
CA LEU A 435 0.15 -0.89 -23.02
C LEU A 435 0.00 -1.52 -24.39
N GLU A 436 -0.63 -0.82 -25.34
CA GLU A 436 -0.77 -1.32 -26.72
C GLU A 436 0.59 -1.42 -27.42
N ASP A 437 1.46 -0.43 -27.30
CA ASP A 437 2.83 -0.48 -27.83
C ASP A 437 3.61 -1.68 -27.26
N TYR A 438 3.55 -1.87 -25.94
CA TYR A 438 4.18 -3.01 -25.27
C TYR A 438 3.68 -4.35 -25.83
N ARG A 439 2.35 -4.47 -26.01
CA ARG A 439 1.72 -5.70 -26.54
C ARG A 439 2.08 -5.96 -27.99
N ILE A 440 2.15 -4.93 -28.84
CA ILE A 440 2.57 -5.06 -30.24
C ILE A 440 4.00 -5.59 -30.29
N GLN A 441 4.92 -5.02 -29.52
CA GLN A 441 6.31 -5.50 -29.47
C GLN A 441 6.38 -6.97 -29.02
N LYS A 442 5.60 -7.35 -27.98
CA LYS A 442 5.54 -8.75 -27.51
C LYS A 442 4.98 -9.71 -28.58
N ARG A 443 3.94 -9.32 -29.31
CA ARG A 443 3.38 -10.11 -30.42
C ARG A 443 4.37 -10.31 -31.56
N ASN A 444 5.21 -9.31 -31.79
CA ASN A 444 6.29 -9.37 -32.79
C ASN A 444 7.54 -10.15 -32.31
N GLY A 445 7.44 -10.86 -31.18
CA GLY A 445 8.52 -11.68 -30.64
C GLY A 445 9.59 -10.94 -29.85
N VAL A 446 9.43 -9.63 -29.60
CA VAL A 446 10.40 -8.86 -28.81
C VAL A 446 10.32 -9.29 -27.34
N LYS A 447 11.37 -9.95 -26.86
CA LYS A 447 11.43 -10.46 -25.48
C LYS A 447 11.40 -9.34 -24.44
N ASN A 448 12.14 -8.26 -24.69
CA ASN A 448 12.25 -7.10 -23.83
C ASN A 448 11.84 -5.83 -24.59
N PRO A 449 10.54 -5.44 -24.57
CA PRO A 449 10.08 -4.22 -25.22
C PRO A 449 10.83 -2.96 -24.74
N VAL A 450 11.07 -2.04 -25.67
CA VAL A 450 11.74 -0.76 -25.42
C VAL A 450 10.81 0.36 -25.85
N PHE A 451 10.70 1.39 -25.02
CA PHE A 451 9.98 2.60 -25.33
C PHE A 451 10.94 3.74 -25.63
N THR A 452 10.60 4.55 -26.62
CA THR A 452 11.30 5.79 -26.98
C THR A 452 10.25 6.88 -27.18
N LYS A 453 10.57 8.13 -26.83
CA LYS A 453 9.63 9.26 -26.80
C LYS A 453 8.98 9.59 -28.16
N ASP A 454 9.67 9.29 -29.25
CA ASP A 454 9.17 9.46 -30.62
C ASP A 454 7.88 8.67 -30.94
N ARG A 455 7.59 7.63 -30.16
CA ARG A 455 6.35 6.87 -30.23
C ARG A 455 5.13 7.64 -29.70
N MET A 456 5.35 8.75 -28.99
CA MET A 456 4.30 9.62 -28.44
C MET A 456 4.57 11.08 -28.80
N LYS A 457 4.53 11.41 -30.10
CA LYS A 457 4.85 12.73 -30.66
C LYS A 457 4.07 13.88 -30.03
N ASP A 458 2.82 13.62 -29.60
CA ASP A 458 1.93 14.62 -28.96
C ASP A 458 2.40 15.10 -27.58
N ILE A 459 3.25 14.33 -26.91
CA ILE A 459 3.82 14.64 -25.58
C ILE A 459 5.34 14.49 -25.53
N GLU A 460 6.00 14.32 -26.67
CA GLU A 460 7.44 14.06 -26.76
C GLU A 460 8.28 15.08 -25.97
N ASN A 461 7.89 16.35 -26.04
CA ASN A 461 8.59 17.45 -25.37
C ASN A 461 8.41 17.45 -23.83
N ASP A 462 7.44 16.72 -23.31
CA ASP A 462 7.19 16.57 -21.87
C ASP A 462 7.95 15.39 -21.25
N LEU A 463 8.52 14.52 -22.10
CA LEU A 463 9.23 13.29 -21.70
C LEU A 463 10.74 13.53 -21.62
N GLU A 464 11.29 13.43 -20.41
CA GLU A 464 12.70 13.79 -20.16
C GLU A 464 13.66 12.56 -20.26
N CYS A 465 13.18 11.37 -19.83
CA CYS A 465 14.03 10.21 -19.63
C CYS A 465 13.86 9.10 -20.69
N TRP A 466 13.20 9.38 -21.83
CA TRP A 466 12.85 8.37 -22.86
C TRP A 466 13.36 8.75 -24.25
#